data_d5771969cba7514db84a610b412f88fd
#
_entry.id   d5771969cba7514db84a610b412f88fd
#
_cell.length_a   1.000
_cell.length_b   1.000
_cell.length_c   1.000
_cell.angle_alpha   90.00
_cell.angle_beta   90.00
_cell.angle_gamma   90.00
#
_symmetry.space_group_name_H-M   'P 1'
#
loop_
_entity.id
_entity.type
_entity.pdbx_description
1 polymer ?
#
loop_
_entity_poly.entity_id
_entity_poly.type
_entity_poly.pdbx_seq_one_letter_code
_entity_poly.pdbx_strand_id
1 'polypeptide(L)'
;MVKTAAQGVETGPSTQQDSSKLITPGPMLLMGAPGVGKGTQAKGIMAAWGIPQISTGDLLRDHRDRGTQLGVAATQLMDAGKLVPDDLVNQMVAERLQRPDTVRGYILDGYPRTLAQAEWLDQRLAAVPSGLPLIAVSIQVSYTQLLRRITGRRICPTCQRIYNVYLQPPKLDTVCDVEGTPLVQRADDVEAVFHERMRTYTALTAPVVEHYRATRRFVEVDGEQPAGEVTAGIMAAVARLRSQTQEERVG
;
A
#
# COMPACT_ATOMS: atom_id res chain seq x y z
N MET A 1 -27.25 65.50 25.37
CA MET A 1 -26.41 64.40 25.91
C MET A 1 -26.66 63.15 25.09
N VAL A 2 -25.78 62.89 24.14
CA VAL A 2 -25.86 61.75 23.24
C VAL A 2 -24.76 60.77 23.66
N LYS A 3 -25.14 59.54 24.08
CA LYS A 3 -24.20 58.46 24.43
C LYS A 3 -23.88 57.67 23.17
N THR A 4 -22.64 57.71 22.78
CA THR A 4 -22.06 56.90 21.69
C THR A 4 -21.76 55.49 22.24
N ALA A 5 -22.38 54.47 21.64
CA ALA A 5 -22.09 53.07 21.92
C ALA A 5 -20.93 52.58 21.02
N ALA A 6 -19.88 52.10 21.65
CA ALA A 6 -18.77 51.42 20.95
C ALA A 6 -19.17 49.98 20.55
N GLN A 7 -19.11 49.68 19.27
CA GLN A 7 -19.29 48.33 18.74
C GLN A 7 -17.97 47.55 18.86
N GLY A 8 -18.02 46.45 19.65
CA GLY A 8 -16.93 45.49 19.75
C GLY A 8 -16.85 44.65 18.44
N VAL A 9 -15.68 44.61 17.87
CA VAL A 9 -15.35 43.71 16.72
C VAL A 9 -15.07 42.33 17.29
N GLU A 10 -15.99 41.39 17.06
CA GLU A 10 -15.76 39.97 17.34
C GLU A 10 -14.81 39.41 16.28
N THR A 11 -13.60 39.07 16.70
CA THR A 11 -12.67 38.27 15.90
C THR A 11 -13.15 36.82 15.84
N GLY A 12 -13.69 36.42 14.72
CA GLY A 12 -14.07 35.04 14.42
C GLY A 12 -12.89 34.06 14.52
N PRO A 13 -13.13 32.78 14.77
CA PRO A 13 -12.07 31.78 14.92
C PRO A 13 -11.28 31.63 13.64
N SER A 14 -9.96 31.81 13.74
CA SER A 14 -9.00 31.53 12.67
C SER A 14 -9.09 30.05 12.31
N THR A 15 -9.61 29.75 11.12
CA THR A 15 -9.56 28.41 10.50
C THR A 15 -8.09 28.08 10.28
N GLN A 16 -7.53 27.23 11.15
CA GLN A 16 -6.28 26.56 10.88
C GLN A 16 -6.52 25.68 9.64
N GLN A 17 -6.10 26.14 8.49
CA GLN A 17 -6.05 25.34 7.28
C GLN A 17 -5.10 24.19 7.53
N ASP A 18 -5.67 22.98 7.52
CA ASP A 18 -4.95 21.71 7.64
C ASP A 18 -3.91 21.60 6.51
N SER A 19 -2.66 21.81 6.87
CA SER A 19 -1.52 21.79 5.94
C SER A 19 -1.31 20.42 5.28
N SER A 20 -1.99 19.38 5.74
CA SER A 20 -1.92 18.03 5.17
C SER A 20 -2.49 17.93 3.75
N LYS A 21 -3.31 18.91 3.30
CA LYS A 21 -3.93 18.95 1.96
C LYS A 21 -3.03 19.50 0.84
N LEU A 22 -1.88 20.03 1.15
CA LEU A 22 -0.98 20.70 0.18
C LEU A 22 0.12 19.82 -0.40
N ILE A 23 0.34 18.62 0.15
CA ILE A 23 1.39 17.73 -0.35
C ILE A 23 0.84 16.90 -1.53
N THR A 24 1.50 16.98 -2.69
CA THR A 24 1.28 16.02 -3.77
C THR A 24 2.01 14.73 -3.42
N PRO A 25 1.29 13.64 -3.08
CA PRO A 25 1.94 12.43 -2.58
C PRO A 25 2.88 11.79 -3.60
N GLY A 26 2.53 11.88 -4.90
CA GLY A 26 3.29 11.25 -5.98
C GLY A 26 3.30 9.72 -5.90
N PRO A 27 4.12 9.05 -6.70
CA PRO A 27 4.22 7.60 -6.70
C PRO A 27 4.90 7.07 -5.43
N MET A 28 4.29 6.04 -4.84
CA MET A 28 4.80 5.35 -3.66
C MET A 28 4.86 3.85 -3.89
N LEU A 29 5.86 3.22 -3.30
CA LEU A 29 6.03 1.77 -3.27
C LEU A 29 5.95 1.28 -1.82
N LEU A 30 4.99 0.41 -1.52
CA LEU A 30 4.94 -0.30 -0.24
C LEU A 30 5.59 -1.67 -0.38
N MET A 31 6.69 -1.86 0.34
CA MET A 31 7.52 -3.06 0.35
C MET A 31 7.42 -3.79 1.69
N GLY A 32 7.83 -5.04 1.68
CA GLY A 32 7.90 -5.89 2.86
C GLY A 32 7.33 -7.28 2.60
N ALA A 33 7.62 -8.20 3.52
CA ALA A 33 7.28 -9.60 3.42
C ALA A 33 5.76 -9.87 3.31
N PRO A 34 5.35 -11.06 2.88
CA PRO A 34 3.96 -11.49 2.98
C PRO A 34 3.43 -11.35 4.42
N GLY A 35 2.25 -10.76 4.59
CA GLY A 35 1.65 -10.56 5.92
C GLY A 35 2.05 -9.28 6.65
N VAL A 36 2.98 -8.47 6.11
CA VAL A 36 3.47 -7.25 6.78
C VAL A 36 2.41 -6.15 6.96
N GLY A 37 1.29 -6.20 6.22
CA GLY A 37 0.19 -5.24 6.35
C GLY A 37 0.10 -4.18 5.25
N LYS A 38 0.80 -4.33 4.13
CA LYS A 38 0.78 -3.37 3.00
C LYS A 38 -0.61 -2.90 2.60
N GLY A 39 -1.54 -3.82 2.39
CA GLY A 39 -2.92 -3.48 2.01
C GLY A 39 -3.68 -2.72 3.09
N THR A 40 -3.40 -2.95 4.37
CA THR A 40 -3.98 -2.18 5.48
C THR A 40 -3.45 -0.74 5.47
N GLN A 41 -2.14 -0.58 5.30
CA GLN A 41 -1.50 0.72 5.22
C GLN A 41 -1.93 1.50 3.98
N ALA A 42 -2.02 0.82 2.83
CA ALA A 42 -2.53 1.43 1.59
C ALA A 42 -3.94 2.01 1.79
N LYS A 43 -4.86 1.29 2.44
CA LYS A 43 -6.22 1.79 2.73
C LYS A 43 -6.21 3.07 3.58
N GLY A 44 -5.37 3.13 4.62
CA GLY A 44 -5.22 4.33 5.45
C GLY A 44 -4.68 5.52 4.66
N ILE A 45 -3.65 5.30 3.84
CA ILE A 45 -3.03 6.33 2.99
C ILE A 45 -4.00 6.81 1.90
N MET A 46 -4.74 5.89 1.26
CA MET A 46 -5.78 6.22 0.28
C MET A 46 -6.84 7.14 0.87
N ALA A 47 -7.32 6.81 2.08
CA ALA A 47 -8.32 7.62 2.76
C ALA A 47 -7.81 9.03 3.08
N ALA A 48 -6.54 9.17 3.45
CA ALA A 48 -5.94 10.44 3.83
C ALA A 48 -5.55 11.31 2.62
N TRP A 49 -4.98 10.72 1.57
CA TRP A 49 -4.41 11.47 0.44
C TRP A 49 -5.24 11.42 -0.85
N GLY A 50 -6.25 10.58 -0.93
CA GLY A 50 -7.12 10.45 -2.11
C GLY A 50 -6.37 9.95 -3.35
N ILE A 51 -5.35 9.10 -3.18
CA ILE A 51 -4.60 8.45 -4.25
C ILE A 51 -4.95 6.96 -4.33
N PRO A 52 -4.96 6.34 -5.51
CA PRO A 52 -5.34 4.93 -5.64
C PRO A 52 -4.22 3.98 -5.20
N GLN A 53 -4.63 2.80 -4.72
CA GLN A 53 -3.77 1.63 -4.60
C GLN A 53 -3.78 0.83 -5.91
N ILE A 54 -2.61 0.38 -6.32
CA ILE A 54 -2.38 -0.56 -7.42
C ILE A 54 -1.80 -1.82 -6.81
N SER A 55 -2.67 -2.75 -6.47
CA SER A 55 -2.30 -4.05 -5.91
C SER A 55 -2.28 -5.10 -7.01
N THR A 56 -1.10 -5.59 -7.38
CA THR A 56 -0.98 -6.66 -8.39
C THR A 56 -1.65 -7.95 -7.95
N GLY A 57 -1.64 -8.24 -6.66
CA GLY A 57 -2.36 -9.39 -6.11
C GLY A 57 -3.87 -9.26 -6.28
N ASP A 58 -4.45 -8.06 -6.13
CA ASP A 58 -5.88 -7.85 -6.32
C ASP A 58 -6.26 -7.83 -7.80
N LEU A 59 -5.41 -7.24 -8.66
CA LEU A 59 -5.59 -7.31 -10.12
C LEU A 59 -5.62 -8.76 -10.62
N LEU A 60 -4.69 -9.59 -10.16
CA LEU A 60 -4.64 -11.01 -10.54
C LEU A 60 -5.86 -11.78 -10.00
N ARG A 61 -6.30 -11.50 -8.76
CA ARG A 61 -7.54 -12.09 -8.21
C ARG A 61 -8.78 -11.69 -8.98
N ASP A 62 -8.91 -10.42 -9.37
CA ASP A 62 -10.00 -9.96 -10.23
C ASP A 62 -10.03 -10.69 -11.58
N HIS A 63 -8.88 -10.90 -12.21
CA HIS A 63 -8.77 -11.70 -13.41
C HIS A 63 -9.18 -13.16 -13.20
N ARG A 64 -8.78 -13.76 -12.06
CA ARG A 64 -9.20 -15.11 -11.66
C ARG A 64 -10.72 -15.19 -11.51
N ASP A 65 -11.30 -14.27 -10.75
CA ASP A 65 -12.73 -14.27 -10.41
C ASP A 65 -13.61 -14.05 -11.65
N ARG A 66 -13.07 -13.34 -12.65
CA ARG A 66 -13.70 -13.19 -13.98
C ARG A 66 -13.41 -14.33 -14.95
N GLY A 67 -12.61 -15.32 -14.57
CA GLY A 67 -12.29 -16.48 -15.40
C GLY A 67 -11.50 -16.15 -16.68
N THR A 68 -10.73 -15.08 -16.72
CA THR A 68 -9.90 -14.73 -17.88
C THR A 68 -8.77 -15.73 -18.08
N GLN A 69 -8.24 -15.89 -19.29
CA GLN A 69 -7.10 -16.77 -19.56
C GLN A 69 -5.90 -16.45 -18.64
N LEU A 70 -5.63 -15.16 -18.43
CA LEU A 70 -4.63 -14.70 -17.49
C LEU A 70 -4.93 -15.14 -16.06
N GLY A 71 -6.16 -14.98 -15.60
CA GLY A 71 -6.60 -15.38 -14.26
C GLY A 71 -6.45 -16.87 -14.02
N VAL A 72 -6.82 -17.71 -14.99
CA VAL A 72 -6.64 -19.16 -14.92
C VAL A 72 -5.17 -19.54 -14.81
N ALA A 73 -4.30 -18.97 -15.64
CA ALA A 73 -2.86 -19.24 -15.61
C ALA A 73 -2.21 -18.73 -14.29
N ALA A 74 -2.62 -17.58 -13.80
CA ALA A 74 -2.09 -16.99 -12.57
C ALA A 74 -2.53 -17.74 -11.30
N THR A 75 -3.74 -18.35 -11.28
CA THR A 75 -4.31 -19.01 -10.10
C THR A 75 -3.38 -20.09 -9.55
N GLN A 76 -2.92 -21.00 -10.40
CA GLN A 76 -2.06 -22.12 -9.97
C GLN A 76 -0.74 -21.60 -9.33
N LEU A 77 -0.16 -20.56 -9.89
CA LEU A 77 1.06 -19.96 -9.35
C LEU A 77 0.79 -19.25 -8.01
N MET A 78 -0.28 -18.49 -7.93
CA MET A 78 -0.65 -17.76 -6.69
C MET A 78 -0.97 -18.72 -5.54
N ASP A 79 -1.75 -19.78 -5.80
CA ASP A 79 -2.11 -20.77 -4.79
C ASP A 79 -0.90 -21.58 -4.30
N ALA A 80 0.11 -21.75 -5.17
CA ALA A 80 1.40 -22.34 -4.83
C ALA A 80 2.39 -21.35 -4.19
N GLY A 81 2.02 -20.07 -4.02
CA GLY A 81 2.91 -19.02 -3.46
C GLY A 81 4.01 -18.55 -4.39
N LYS A 82 3.92 -18.88 -5.69
CA LYS A 82 4.88 -18.50 -6.73
C LYS A 82 4.51 -17.17 -7.39
N LEU A 83 5.46 -16.57 -8.13
CA LEU A 83 5.23 -15.35 -8.88
C LEU A 83 4.68 -15.65 -10.29
N VAL A 84 3.83 -14.75 -10.76
CA VAL A 84 3.38 -14.71 -12.16
C VAL A 84 4.51 -14.10 -13.01
N PRO A 85 4.70 -14.48 -14.29
CA PRO A 85 5.76 -13.97 -15.16
C PRO A 85 5.80 -12.43 -15.20
N ASP A 86 7.02 -11.87 -15.19
CA ASP A 86 7.27 -10.43 -15.06
C ASP A 86 6.61 -9.60 -16.17
N ASP A 87 6.74 -10.04 -17.43
CA ASP A 87 6.18 -9.32 -18.59
C ASP A 87 4.68 -9.11 -18.47
N LEU A 88 3.99 -10.12 -17.96
CA LEU A 88 2.55 -10.09 -17.78
C LEU A 88 2.14 -9.10 -16.70
N VAL A 89 2.85 -9.13 -15.57
CA VAL A 89 2.61 -8.20 -14.46
C VAL A 89 2.98 -6.77 -14.86
N ASN A 90 4.08 -6.58 -15.60
CA ASN A 90 4.51 -5.29 -16.12
C ASN A 90 3.45 -4.66 -17.04
N GLN A 91 2.84 -5.45 -17.94
CA GLN A 91 1.76 -4.98 -18.81
C GLN A 91 0.54 -4.51 -18.00
N MET A 92 0.10 -5.31 -17.03
CA MET A 92 -1.03 -4.95 -16.16
C MET A 92 -0.77 -3.64 -15.39
N VAL A 93 0.44 -3.49 -14.86
CA VAL A 93 0.86 -2.26 -14.16
C VAL A 93 0.90 -1.09 -15.14
N ALA A 94 1.46 -1.28 -16.36
CA ALA A 94 1.51 -0.25 -17.39
C ALA A 94 0.13 0.31 -17.75
N GLU A 95 -0.84 -0.58 -17.97
CA GLU A 95 -2.23 -0.20 -18.27
C GLU A 95 -2.87 0.55 -17.09
N ARG A 96 -2.65 0.06 -15.87
CA ARG A 96 -3.23 0.69 -14.67
C ARG A 96 -2.66 2.10 -14.43
N LEU A 97 -1.38 2.32 -14.68
CA LEU A 97 -0.71 3.61 -14.53
C LEU A 97 -1.17 4.68 -15.54
N GLN A 98 -1.83 4.29 -16.64
CA GLN A 98 -2.36 5.22 -17.63
C GLN A 98 -3.71 5.83 -17.23
N ARG A 99 -4.35 5.33 -16.17
CA ARG A 99 -5.66 5.85 -15.74
C ARG A 99 -5.53 7.24 -15.10
N PRO A 100 -6.51 8.14 -15.33
CA PRO A 100 -6.46 9.53 -14.84
C PRO A 100 -6.34 9.66 -13.32
N ASP A 101 -6.83 8.68 -12.56
CA ASP A 101 -6.79 8.69 -11.09
C ASP A 101 -5.36 8.57 -10.50
N THR A 102 -4.36 8.22 -11.31
CA THR A 102 -2.95 8.08 -10.90
C THR A 102 -2.15 9.38 -11.00
N VAL A 103 -2.69 10.42 -11.61
CA VAL A 103 -1.96 11.68 -11.91
C VAL A 103 -1.42 12.38 -10.65
N ARG A 104 -2.16 12.37 -9.55
CA ARG A 104 -1.72 12.97 -8.26
C ARG A 104 -0.75 12.09 -7.48
N GLY A 105 -0.61 10.84 -7.86
CA GLY A 105 0.16 9.82 -7.17
C GLY A 105 -0.61 8.51 -7.06
N TYR A 106 0.07 7.49 -6.61
CA TYR A 106 -0.49 6.14 -6.42
C TYR A 106 0.39 5.33 -5.47
N ILE A 107 -0.15 4.24 -4.97
CA ILE A 107 0.53 3.29 -4.12
C ILE A 107 0.67 1.99 -4.88
N LEU A 108 1.91 1.56 -5.17
CA LEU A 108 2.20 0.21 -5.66
C LEU A 108 2.25 -0.76 -4.48
N ASP A 109 1.45 -1.81 -4.52
CA ASP A 109 1.40 -2.87 -3.51
C ASP A 109 1.62 -4.24 -4.17
N GLY A 110 2.66 -4.94 -3.72
CA GLY A 110 3.03 -6.24 -4.27
C GLY A 110 3.69 -6.20 -5.64
N TYR A 111 4.22 -5.05 -6.04
CA TYR A 111 5.01 -4.82 -7.24
C TYR A 111 5.96 -3.63 -7.00
N PRO A 112 7.24 -3.69 -7.45
CA PRO A 112 7.91 -4.83 -8.06
C PRO A 112 8.24 -5.95 -7.05
N ARG A 113 8.39 -7.19 -7.54
CA ARG A 113 8.79 -8.37 -6.74
C ARG A 113 10.09 -9.00 -7.23
N THR A 114 10.61 -8.56 -8.36
CA THR A 114 11.89 -9.00 -8.92
C THR A 114 12.72 -7.78 -9.31
N LEU A 115 14.05 -7.92 -9.41
CA LEU A 115 14.91 -6.84 -9.88
C LEU A 115 14.56 -6.40 -11.29
N ALA A 116 14.23 -7.33 -12.18
CA ALA A 116 13.80 -7.00 -13.54
C ALA A 116 12.56 -6.12 -13.58
N GLN A 117 11.58 -6.39 -12.71
CA GLN A 117 10.41 -5.51 -12.54
C GLN A 117 10.78 -4.14 -11.99
N ALA A 118 11.73 -4.06 -11.05
CA ALA A 118 12.17 -2.79 -10.47
C ALA A 118 12.89 -1.93 -11.51
N GLU A 119 13.81 -2.49 -12.27
CA GLU A 119 14.52 -1.83 -13.36
C GLU A 119 13.55 -1.34 -14.46
N TRP A 120 12.58 -2.17 -14.83
CA TRP A 120 11.55 -1.79 -15.78
C TRP A 120 10.71 -0.61 -15.27
N LEU A 121 10.31 -0.63 -14.00
CA LEU A 121 9.55 0.45 -13.37
C LEU A 121 10.36 1.75 -13.36
N ASP A 122 11.63 1.69 -12.95
CA ASP A 122 12.51 2.86 -12.88
C ASP A 122 12.68 3.51 -14.26
N GLN A 123 12.92 2.72 -15.31
CA GLN A 123 13.01 3.19 -16.69
C GLN A 123 11.71 3.87 -17.14
N ARG A 124 10.55 3.28 -16.82
CA ARG A 124 9.27 3.83 -17.18
C ARG A 124 8.98 5.16 -16.47
N LEU A 125 9.34 5.28 -15.20
CA LEU A 125 9.14 6.52 -14.43
C LEU A 125 10.11 7.61 -14.86
N ALA A 126 11.34 7.26 -15.23
CA ALA A 126 12.32 8.20 -15.76
C ALA A 126 11.90 8.81 -17.11
N ALA A 127 11.06 8.12 -17.88
CA ALA A 127 10.51 8.61 -19.13
C ALA A 127 9.39 9.67 -18.96
N VAL A 128 8.95 9.98 -17.72
CA VAL A 128 7.95 11.01 -17.43
C VAL A 128 8.66 12.30 -16.97
N PRO A 129 8.87 13.31 -17.82
CA PRO A 129 9.75 14.44 -17.54
C PRO A 129 9.36 15.29 -16.32
N SER A 130 8.07 15.39 -16.03
CA SER A 130 7.52 16.19 -14.91
C SER A 130 7.12 15.38 -13.70
N GLY A 131 7.40 14.06 -13.72
CA GLY A 131 6.96 13.14 -12.65
C GLY A 131 7.70 13.37 -11.33
N LEU A 132 6.98 13.27 -10.23
CA LEU A 132 7.61 13.15 -8.91
C LEU A 132 8.32 11.79 -8.82
N PRO A 133 9.51 11.73 -8.20
CA PRO A 133 10.24 10.47 -8.06
C PRO A 133 9.48 9.48 -7.16
N LEU A 134 9.65 8.18 -7.42
CA LEU A 134 9.11 7.12 -6.59
C LEU A 134 9.74 7.16 -5.19
N ILE A 135 8.92 7.09 -4.15
CA ILE A 135 9.38 6.88 -2.76
C ILE A 135 9.07 5.44 -2.36
N ALA A 136 10.08 4.72 -1.92
CA ALA A 136 9.98 3.34 -1.46
C ALA A 136 9.90 3.29 0.08
N VAL A 137 8.88 2.63 0.60
CA VAL A 137 8.65 2.42 2.03
C VAL A 137 8.69 0.93 2.32
N SER A 138 9.65 0.48 3.11
CA SER A 138 9.79 -0.90 3.55
C SER A 138 9.22 -1.06 4.97
N ILE A 139 8.17 -1.87 5.09
CA ILE A 139 7.53 -2.16 6.38
C ILE A 139 8.17 -3.42 6.96
N GLN A 140 8.67 -3.33 8.19
CA GLN A 140 9.37 -4.42 8.88
C GLN A 140 8.48 -5.04 9.94
N VAL A 141 8.41 -6.37 9.97
CA VAL A 141 7.66 -7.15 10.96
C VAL A 141 8.38 -8.47 11.17
N SER A 142 8.46 -8.95 12.41
CA SER A 142 9.10 -10.22 12.74
C SER A 142 8.39 -11.42 12.11
N TYR A 143 9.17 -12.46 11.81
CA TYR A 143 8.66 -13.67 11.16
C TYR A 143 7.47 -14.30 11.90
N THR A 144 7.54 -14.38 13.20
CA THR A 144 6.48 -14.95 14.04
C THR A 144 5.18 -14.16 13.91
N GLN A 145 5.27 -12.83 13.88
CA GLN A 145 4.09 -11.98 13.68
C GLN A 145 3.53 -12.09 12.26
N LEU A 146 4.42 -12.21 11.24
CA LEU A 146 3.99 -12.43 9.86
C LEU A 146 3.16 -13.71 9.72
N LEU A 147 3.65 -14.82 10.30
CA LEU A 147 2.94 -16.10 10.30
C LEU A 147 1.55 -15.96 10.95
N ARG A 148 1.47 -15.38 12.14
CA ARG A 148 0.19 -15.14 12.83
C ARG A 148 -0.75 -14.23 12.03
N ARG A 149 -0.23 -13.20 11.38
CA ARG A 149 -1.02 -12.29 10.54
C ARG A 149 -1.61 -13.01 9.33
N ILE A 150 -0.84 -13.86 8.66
CA ILE A 150 -1.29 -14.60 7.48
C ILE A 150 -2.29 -15.67 7.85
N THR A 151 -1.95 -16.58 8.76
CA THR A 151 -2.78 -17.73 9.11
C THR A 151 -4.07 -17.32 9.83
N GLY A 152 -4.01 -16.23 10.59
CA GLY A 152 -5.17 -15.67 11.28
C GLY A 152 -6.07 -14.78 10.42
N ARG A 153 -5.67 -14.41 9.19
CA ARG A 153 -6.43 -13.50 8.35
C ARG A 153 -7.77 -14.07 7.93
N ARG A 154 -8.81 -13.22 8.05
CA ARG A 154 -10.17 -13.47 7.53
C ARG A 154 -10.64 -12.22 6.80
N ILE A 155 -11.40 -12.40 5.73
CA ILE A 155 -11.85 -11.30 4.87
C ILE A 155 -13.35 -11.41 4.68
N CYS A 156 -14.05 -10.30 4.80
CA CYS A 156 -15.43 -10.21 4.38
C CYS A 156 -15.51 -10.17 2.85
N PRO A 157 -16.22 -11.10 2.19
CA PRO A 157 -16.32 -11.10 0.72
C PRO A 157 -17.09 -9.88 0.18
N THR A 158 -17.95 -9.27 0.99
CA THR A 158 -18.79 -8.12 0.62
C THR A 158 -18.04 -6.79 0.73
N CYS A 159 -17.61 -6.41 1.96
CA CYS A 159 -16.97 -5.10 2.19
C CYS A 159 -15.44 -5.13 2.17
N GLN A 160 -14.83 -6.28 1.94
CA GLN A 160 -13.38 -6.47 1.92
C GLN A 160 -12.66 -6.04 3.21
N ARG A 161 -13.40 -5.98 4.34
CA ARG A 161 -12.81 -5.75 5.66
C ARG A 161 -11.97 -6.95 6.06
N ILE A 162 -10.78 -6.66 6.59
CA ILE A 162 -9.84 -7.67 7.06
C ILE A 162 -9.95 -7.78 8.58
N TYR A 163 -10.06 -9.02 9.06
CA TYR A 163 -10.01 -9.41 10.46
C TYR A 163 -8.81 -10.35 10.67
N ASN A 164 -8.44 -10.55 11.92
CA ASN A 164 -7.44 -11.54 12.29
C ASN A 164 -7.87 -12.25 13.56
N VAL A 165 -8.03 -13.56 13.50
CA VAL A 165 -8.53 -14.37 14.62
C VAL A 165 -7.63 -14.34 15.87
N TYR A 166 -6.35 -13.96 15.72
CA TYR A 166 -5.41 -13.88 16.83
C TYR A 166 -5.19 -12.45 17.35
N LEU A 167 -5.34 -11.43 16.48
CA LEU A 167 -4.93 -10.06 16.78
C LEU A 167 -6.10 -9.07 16.82
N GLN A 168 -7.09 -9.27 15.96
CA GLN A 168 -8.25 -8.41 15.81
C GLN A 168 -9.44 -9.25 15.35
N PRO A 169 -10.00 -10.11 16.23
CA PRO A 169 -11.12 -10.97 15.88
C PRO A 169 -12.40 -10.13 15.62
N PRO A 170 -13.36 -10.65 14.85
CA PRO A 170 -14.69 -10.08 14.77
C PRO A 170 -15.41 -10.21 16.13
N LYS A 171 -16.48 -9.43 16.34
CA LYS A 171 -17.30 -9.49 17.57
C LYS A 171 -18.02 -10.81 17.72
N LEU A 172 -18.53 -11.34 16.59
CA LEU A 172 -19.10 -12.67 16.49
C LEU A 172 -18.14 -13.53 15.65
N ASP A 173 -17.77 -14.67 16.17
CA ASP A 173 -16.82 -15.55 15.50
C ASP A 173 -17.29 -15.86 14.07
N THR A 174 -16.36 -15.79 13.13
CA THR A 174 -16.57 -16.06 11.69
C THR A 174 -17.53 -15.12 10.94
N VAL A 175 -18.02 -14.02 11.55
CA VAL A 175 -19.01 -13.12 10.93
C VAL A 175 -18.47 -11.69 10.84
N CYS A 176 -18.72 -11.00 9.72
CA CYS A 176 -18.35 -9.60 9.54
C CYS A 176 -19.18 -8.68 10.43
N ASP A 177 -18.51 -7.83 11.23
CA ASP A 177 -19.17 -6.87 12.12
C ASP A 177 -20.00 -5.79 11.41
N VAL A 178 -19.80 -5.60 10.11
CA VAL A 178 -20.48 -4.56 9.31
C VAL A 178 -21.59 -5.17 8.46
N GLU A 179 -21.29 -6.25 7.75
CA GLU A 179 -22.20 -6.83 6.74
C GLU A 179 -22.97 -8.05 7.26
N GLY A 180 -22.58 -8.59 8.41
CA GLY A 180 -23.17 -9.84 8.91
C GLY A 180 -22.89 -11.08 8.02
N THR A 181 -21.99 -10.93 7.04
CA THR A 181 -21.64 -12.02 6.11
C THR A 181 -20.57 -12.92 6.70
N PRO A 182 -20.58 -14.24 6.42
CA PRO A 182 -19.50 -15.14 6.82
C PRO A 182 -18.15 -14.69 6.28
N LEU A 183 -17.13 -14.70 7.14
CA LEU A 183 -15.76 -14.37 6.79
C LEU A 183 -15.10 -15.56 6.09
N VAL A 184 -14.26 -15.28 5.10
CA VAL A 184 -13.51 -16.29 4.36
C VAL A 184 -12.01 -16.16 4.59
N GLN A 185 -11.30 -17.29 4.57
CA GLN A 185 -9.84 -17.33 4.51
C GLN A 185 -9.43 -17.49 3.05
N ARG A 186 -8.37 -16.77 2.62
CA ARG A 186 -7.80 -16.99 1.28
C ARG A 186 -7.15 -18.36 1.20
N ALA A 187 -7.14 -18.99 0.03
CA ALA A 187 -6.50 -20.29 -0.19
C ALA A 187 -4.98 -20.23 0.08
N ASP A 188 -4.35 -19.07 -0.16
CA ASP A 188 -2.92 -18.84 0.05
C ASP A 188 -2.56 -18.37 1.48
N ASP A 189 -3.52 -18.35 2.43
CA ASP A 189 -3.31 -17.93 3.83
C ASP A 189 -3.09 -19.12 4.79
N VAL A 190 -2.56 -20.21 4.29
CA VAL A 190 -2.17 -21.37 5.09
C VAL A 190 -0.66 -21.42 5.31
N GLU A 191 -0.22 -22.04 6.41
CA GLU A 191 1.18 -22.04 6.85
C GLU A 191 2.15 -22.57 5.79
N ALA A 192 1.80 -23.68 5.13
CA ALA A 192 2.64 -24.27 4.08
C ALA A 192 2.89 -23.29 2.92
N VAL A 193 1.85 -22.58 2.46
CA VAL A 193 1.96 -21.58 1.40
C VAL A 193 2.68 -20.34 1.90
N PHE A 194 2.51 -19.95 3.18
CA PHE A 194 3.28 -18.86 3.78
C PHE A 194 4.78 -19.13 3.72
N HIS A 195 5.23 -20.32 4.07
CA HIS A 195 6.65 -20.67 3.99
C HIS A 195 7.19 -20.59 2.56
N GLU A 196 6.43 -21.04 1.56
CA GLU A 196 6.82 -20.90 0.16
C GLU A 196 6.88 -19.43 -0.27
N ARG A 197 5.90 -18.63 0.12
CA ARG A 197 5.90 -17.17 -0.15
C ARG A 197 7.09 -16.47 0.51
N MET A 198 7.51 -16.91 1.71
CA MET A 198 8.69 -16.36 2.38
C MET A 198 9.98 -16.77 1.66
N ARG A 199 10.10 -18.01 1.18
CA ARG A 199 11.24 -18.42 0.34
C ARG A 199 11.32 -17.59 -0.94
N THR A 200 10.20 -17.45 -1.65
CA THR A 200 10.09 -16.62 -2.85
C THR A 200 10.43 -15.15 -2.56
N TYR A 201 9.93 -14.59 -1.46
CA TYR A 201 10.24 -13.24 -1.04
C TYR A 201 11.74 -13.05 -0.78
N THR A 202 12.35 -13.93 0.00
CA THR A 202 13.79 -13.83 0.33
C THR A 202 14.66 -13.95 -0.92
N ALA A 203 14.32 -14.86 -1.82
CA ALA A 203 15.11 -15.10 -3.02
C ALA A 203 14.97 -14.01 -4.10
N LEU A 204 13.76 -13.49 -4.31
CA LEU A 204 13.44 -12.64 -5.45
C LEU A 204 13.09 -11.20 -5.08
N THR A 205 12.43 -10.98 -3.93
CA THR A 205 11.89 -9.66 -3.57
C THR A 205 12.77 -8.91 -2.57
N ALA A 206 13.48 -9.60 -1.67
CA ALA A 206 14.42 -8.93 -0.78
C ALA A 206 15.51 -8.15 -1.52
N PRO A 207 16.08 -8.63 -2.65
CA PRO A 207 16.99 -7.84 -3.48
C PRO A 207 16.40 -6.53 -4.01
N VAL A 208 15.07 -6.46 -4.24
CA VAL A 208 14.39 -5.23 -4.64
C VAL A 208 14.39 -4.20 -3.50
N VAL A 209 14.28 -4.64 -2.25
CA VAL A 209 14.41 -3.75 -1.08
C VAL A 209 15.79 -3.10 -1.07
N GLU A 210 16.84 -3.88 -1.30
CA GLU A 210 18.21 -3.37 -1.34
C GLU A 210 18.45 -2.43 -2.54
N HIS A 211 17.85 -2.72 -3.70
CA HIS A 211 17.88 -1.82 -4.86
C HIS A 211 17.35 -0.42 -4.52
N TYR A 212 16.18 -0.33 -3.86
CA TYR A 212 15.64 0.97 -3.46
C TYR A 212 16.32 1.55 -2.22
N ARG A 213 16.87 0.73 -1.30
CA ARG A 213 17.66 1.20 -0.15
C ARG A 213 18.87 2.03 -0.59
N ALA A 214 19.48 1.71 -1.72
CA ALA A 214 20.58 2.47 -2.30
C ALA A 214 20.16 3.87 -2.78
N THR A 215 18.85 4.14 -2.88
CA THR A 215 18.34 5.47 -3.27
C THR A 215 18.15 6.37 -2.05
N ARG A 216 18.23 7.70 -2.23
CA ARG A 216 17.88 8.67 -1.17
C ARG A 216 16.38 8.77 -0.90
N ARG A 217 15.56 7.92 -1.54
CA ARG A 217 14.10 7.94 -1.51
C ARG A 217 13.53 6.66 -0.91
N PHE A 218 14.23 6.15 0.08
CA PHE A 218 13.87 4.92 0.80
C PHE A 218 13.72 5.20 2.29
N VAL A 219 12.74 4.55 2.91
CA VAL A 219 12.54 4.57 4.37
C VAL A 219 12.06 3.21 4.87
N GLU A 220 12.51 2.84 6.07
CA GLU A 220 12.00 1.69 6.80
C GLU A 220 11.07 2.15 7.92
N VAL A 221 9.98 1.40 8.13
CA VAL A 221 8.98 1.66 9.16
C VAL A 221 8.70 0.37 9.94
N ASP A 222 8.66 0.50 11.26
CA ASP A 222 8.22 -0.59 12.13
C ASP A 222 6.72 -0.86 11.94
N GLY A 223 6.40 -2.04 11.41
CA GLY A 223 5.03 -2.49 11.15
C GLY A 223 4.39 -3.25 12.33
N GLU A 224 5.05 -3.35 13.48
CA GLU A 224 4.49 -4.01 14.66
C GLU A 224 3.66 -3.08 15.54
N GLN A 225 3.78 -1.77 15.32
CA GLN A 225 2.97 -0.75 15.97
C GLN A 225 1.47 -0.84 15.57
N PRO A 226 0.55 -0.21 16.30
CA PRO A 226 -0.86 -0.09 15.91
C PRO A 226 -1.00 0.46 14.49
N ALA A 227 -1.94 -0.09 13.71
CA ALA A 227 -2.07 0.20 12.26
C ALA A 227 -2.16 1.71 11.95
N GLY A 228 -2.84 2.50 12.80
CA GLY A 228 -2.94 3.95 12.63
C GLY A 228 -1.60 4.67 12.82
N GLU A 229 -0.79 4.23 13.78
CA GLU A 229 0.55 4.79 14.03
C GLU A 229 1.50 4.46 12.88
N VAL A 230 1.47 3.23 12.36
CA VAL A 230 2.23 2.86 11.16
C VAL A 230 1.83 3.71 9.97
N THR A 231 0.52 3.93 9.75
CA THR A 231 0.02 4.80 8.66
C THR A 231 0.54 6.23 8.83
N ALA A 232 0.43 6.81 10.03
CA ALA A 232 0.92 8.16 10.31
C ALA A 232 2.44 8.26 10.12
N GLY A 233 3.20 7.28 10.58
CA GLY A 233 4.65 7.19 10.39
C GLY A 233 5.07 7.14 8.91
N ILE A 234 4.38 6.33 8.10
CA ILE A 234 4.59 6.26 6.65
C ILE A 234 4.32 7.62 6.01
N MET A 235 3.18 8.24 6.31
CA MET A 235 2.79 9.52 5.73
C MET A 235 3.78 10.63 6.09
N ALA A 236 4.21 10.71 7.34
CA ALA A 236 5.21 11.68 7.79
C ALA A 236 6.56 11.49 7.10
N ALA A 237 7.02 10.24 6.96
CA ALA A 237 8.27 9.92 6.28
C ALA A 237 8.22 10.30 4.79
N VAL A 238 7.13 9.99 4.10
CA VAL A 238 6.94 10.36 2.69
C VAL A 238 6.88 11.88 2.53
N ALA A 239 6.14 12.59 3.38
CA ALA A 239 6.07 14.05 3.35
C ALA A 239 7.45 14.68 3.48
N ARG A 240 8.27 14.22 4.43
CA ARG A 240 9.66 14.66 4.62
C ARG A 240 10.52 14.45 3.36
N LEU A 241 10.47 13.24 2.79
CA LEU A 241 11.25 12.94 1.58
C LEU A 241 10.80 13.76 0.36
N ARG A 242 9.49 14.08 0.26
CA ARG A 242 8.96 14.97 -0.79
C ARG A 242 9.49 16.38 -0.67
N SER A 243 9.53 16.95 0.54
CA SER A 243 10.08 18.29 0.79
C SER A 243 11.55 18.36 0.41
N GLN A 244 12.37 17.38 0.80
CA GLN A 244 13.79 17.32 0.44
C GLN A 244 14.01 17.27 -1.08
N THR A 245 13.20 16.47 -1.79
CA THR A 245 13.29 16.36 -3.26
C THR A 245 12.89 17.66 -3.96
N GLN A 246 11.99 18.46 -3.40
CA GLN A 246 11.60 19.76 -3.97
C GLN A 246 12.71 20.79 -3.79
N GLU A 247 13.36 20.82 -2.64
CA GLU A 247 14.51 21.73 -2.38
C GLU A 247 15.68 21.45 -3.33
N GLU A 248 16.00 20.16 -3.60
CA GLU A 248 17.06 19.76 -4.54
C GLU A 248 16.76 20.13 -6.01
N ARG A 249 15.50 20.39 -6.38
CA ARG A 249 15.10 20.80 -7.74
C ARG A 249 15.13 22.31 -7.98
N VAL A 250 15.13 23.10 -6.91
CA VAL A 250 15.07 24.57 -6.95
C VAL A 250 16.44 25.20 -6.73
N GLY A 251 17.40 24.49 -6.15
CA GLY A 251 18.79 24.91 -5.97
C GLY A 251 19.67 24.44 -7.12
#